data_6091e9440e514a9a634756aa0865b00f
#
_entry.id   6091e9440e514a9a634756aa0865b00f
#
_cell.length_a   1.000
_cell.length_b   1.000
_cell.length_c   1.000
_cell.angle_alpha   90.00
_cell.angle_beta   90.00
_cell.angle_gamma   90.00
#
_symmetry.space_group_name_H-M   'P 1'
#
loop_
_entity.id
_entity.type
_entity.pdbx_description
1 polymer ?
#
loop_
_entity_poly.entity_id
_entity_poly.type
_entity_poly.pdbx_seq_one_letter_code
_entity_poly.pdbx_strand_id
1 'polypeptide(L)'
;DGVALGSIIGQHYDGNFRYLVNDLLLNLPGLKPVSIGINKTGRNSRDFPRMVEAGFQSKNHMLMFPAGLNSRKRDDGTIHDIPWKKTFISKSVEYQRDVVPIHFGGQNSERFYRIARFSDKHLPFNLAMMFLVDEMYKNVGKHFRIAIGKPIPWQTFDKSKTATEWAQYVED
;
A
#
# COMPACT_ATOMS: atom_id res chain seq x y z
N ASP A 1 -2.22 -9.51 1.68
CA ASP A 1 -0.88 -9.09 1.27
C ASP A 1 -0.20 -8.26 2.36
N GLY A 2 -0.75 -7.13 2.75
CA GLY A 2 -0.14 -6.23 3.72
C GLY A 2 0.25 -6.89 5.04
N VAL A 3 -0.63 -7.70 5.63
CA VAL A 3 -0.36 -8.39 6.91
C VAL A 3 0.77 -9.42 6.76
N ALA A 4 0.75 -10.20 5.68
CA ALA A 4 1.81 -11.19 5.41
C ALA A 4 3.16 -10.51 5.17
N LEU A 5 3.17 -9.43 4.37
CA LEU A 5 4.38 -8.65 4.12
C LEU A 5 4.95 -8.05 5.41
N GLY A 6 4.11 -7.46 6.25
CA GLY A 6 4.55 -6.89 7.52
C GLY A 6 5.05 -7.92 8.51
N SER A 7 4.50 -9.14 8.52
CA SER A 7 5.03 -10.23 9.33
C SER A 7 6.46 -10.59 8.90
N ILE A 8 6.71 -10.72 7.59
CA ILE A 8 8.03 -11.05 7.05
C ILE A 8 9.03 -9.91 7.33
N ILE A 9 8.66 -8.68 7.01
CA ILE A 9 9.54 -7.51 7.22
C ILE A 9 9.76 -7.26 8.71
N GLY A 10 8.72 -7.42 9.52
CA GLY A 10 8.82 -7.25 10.97
C GLY A 10 9.79 -8.26 11.62
N GLN A 11 9.78 -9.50 11.17
CA GLN A 11 10.73 -10.52 11.63
C GLN A 11 12.17 -10.22 11.18
N HIS A 12 12.32 -9.73 9.93
CA HIS A 12 13.66 -9.47 9.36
C HIS A 12 14.32 -8.21 9.92
N TYR A 13 13.54 -7.20 10.27
CA TYR A 13 14.01 -5.89 10.73
C TYR A 13 13.62 -5.58 12.20
N ASP A 14 13.41 -6.59 13.03
CA ASP A 14 13.10 -6.46 14.46
C ASP A 14 11.97 -5.47 14.77
N GLY A 15 10.92 -5.48 13.92
CA GLY A 15 9.78 -4.60 14.06
C GLY A 15 10.02 -3.14 13.65
N ASN A 16 11.20 -2.81 13.09
CA ASN A 16 11.55 -1.45 12.66
C ASN A 16 10.91 -1.09 11.32
N PHE A 17 9.61 -1.15 11.24
CA PHE A 17 8.84 -0.71 10.07
C PHE A 17 7.55 0.01 10.48
N ARG A 18 7.00 0.78 9.56
CA ARG A 18 5.69 1.43 9.71
C ARG A 18 4.91 1.31 8.41
N TYR A 19 3.63 0.99 8.53
CA TYR A 19 2.69 1.09 7.43
C TYR A 19 2.18 2.51 7.26
N LEU A 20 2.05 2.95 6.04
CA LEU A 20 1.22 4.10 5.69
C LEU A 20 -0.09 3.58 5.12
N VAL A 21 -1.15 3.56 5.93
CA VAL A 21 -2.41 2.89 5.64
C VAL A 21 -3.62 3.79 5.80
N ASN A 22 -4.72 3.39 5.19
CA ASN A 22 -6.04 3.97 5.41
C ASN A 22 -6.51 3.68 6.86
N ASP A 23 -7.25 4.62 7.45
CA ASP A 23 -7.79 4.55 8.81
C ASP A 23 -8.57 3.27 9.10
N LEU A 24 -9.27 2.72 8.11
CA LEU A 24 -10.02 1.48 8.30
C LEU A 24 -9.12 0.34 8.79
N LEU A 25 -7.88 0.29 8.30
CA LEU A 25 -6.91 -0.74 8.67
C LEU A 25 -6.32 -0.53 10.07
N LEU A 26 -6.42 0.68 10.63
CA LEU A 26 -6.03 0.95 12.03
C LEU A 26 -6.89 0.21 13.04
N ASN A 27 -8.10 -0.19 12.65
CA ASN A 27 -9.02 -0.94 13.51
C ASN A 27 -8.71 -2.44 13.53
N LEU A 28 -7.78 -2.92 12.69
CA LEU A 28 -7.36 -4.31 12.72
C LEU A 28 -6.46 -4.56 13.94
N PRO A 29 -6.76 -5.60 14.75
CA PRO A 29 -5.92 -5.97 15.88
C PRO A 29 -4.46 -6.16 15.46
N GLY A 30 -3.52 -5.59 16.22
CA GLY A 30 -2.08 -5.73 15.98
C GLY A 30 -1.49 -4.78 14.94
N LEU A 31 -2.26 -4.11 14.09
CA LEU A 31 -1.72 -3.16 13.09
C LEU A 31 -1.51 -1.76 13.67
N LYS A 32 -2.29 -1.34 14.64
CA LYS A 32 -2.23 0.01 15.22
C LYS A 32 -0.83 0.46 15.67
N PRO A 33 -0.04 -0.36 16.37
CA PRO A 33 1.29 0.06 16.85
C PRO A 33 2.30 0.29 15.74
N VAL A 34 2.11 -0.35 14.59
CA VAL A 34 3.03 -0.30 13.44
C VAL A 34 2.48 0.50 12.26
N SER A 35 1.36 1.23 12.46
CA SER A 35 0.67 1.94 11.37
C SER A 35 0.61 3.44 11.61
N ILE A 36 0.78 4.19 10.53
CA ILE A 36 0.48 5.61 10.43
C ILE A 36 -0.79 5.72 9.59
N GLY A 37 -1.91 6.12 10.20
CA GLY A 37 -3.21 6.19 9.54
C GLY A 37 -3.38 7.44 8.69
N ILE A 38 -3.81 7.26 7.45
CA ILE A 38 -4.22 8.36 6.56
C ILE A 38 -5.69 8.67 6.86
N ASN A 39 -5.95 9.60 7.77
CA ASN A 39 -7.31 10.05 8.03
C ASN A 39 -7.71 11.12 7.01
N LYS A 40 -8.66 10.79 6.14
CA LYS A 40 -9.23 11.73 5.17
C LYS A 40 -10.39 12.55 5.75
N THR A 41 -10.96 12.13 6.88
CA THR A 41 -12.17 12.71 7.46
C THR A 41 -12.06 12.78 8.97
N GLY A 42 -11.75 13.97 9.52
CA GLY A 42 -11.86 14.16 10.98
C GLY A 42 -10.85 15.12 11.61
N ARG A 43 -11.01 15.33 12.94
CA ARG A 43 -10.22 16.26 13.77
C ARG A 43 -8.71 15.96 13.81
N ASN A 44 -8.28 14.75 13.49
CA ASN A 44 -6.88 14.32 13.52
C ASN A 44 -6.12 14.61 12.24
N SER A 45 -6.75 15.27 11.25
CA SER A 45 -6.09 15.58 9.96
C SER A 45 -4.90 16.54 10.11
N ARG A 46 -4.79 17.28 11.20
CA ARG A 46 -3.68 18.23 11.45
C ARG A 46 -2.38 17.55 11.87
N ASP A 47 -2.46 16.42 12.57
CA ASP A 47 -1.27 15.69 13.05
C ASP A 47 -0.74 14.69 12.03
N PHE A 48 -1.55 14.33 11.04
CA PHE A 48 -1.18 13.35 10.02
C PHE A 48 0.13 13.72 9.27
N PRO A 49 0.30 14.94 8.74
CA PRO A 49 1.55 15.31 8.07
C PRO A 49 2.76 15.13 8.98
N ARG A 50 2.65 15.53 10.26
CA ARG A 50 3.73 15.39 11.25
C ARG A 50 4.07 13.93 11.54
N MET A 51 3.07 13.05 11.62
CA MET A 51 3.27 11.62 11.83
C MET A 51 3.97 10.96 10.62
N VAL A 52 3.58 11.34 9.42
CA VAL A 52 4.22 10.87 8.18
C VAL A 52 5.68 11.36 8.13
N GLU A 53 5.93 12.63 8.39
CA GLU A 53 7.27 13.20 8.45
C GLU A 53 8.13 12.48 9.48
N ALA A 54 7.64 12.32 10.70
CA ALA A 54 8.34 11.60 11.76
C ALA A 54 8.66 10.15 11.35
N GLY A 55 7.75 9.48 10.65
CA GLY A 55 7.97 8.14 10.08
C GLY A 55 9.13 8.12 9.09
N PHE A 56 9.14 9.07 8.13
CA PHE A 56 10.20 9.15 7.12
C PHE A 56 11.54 9.63 7.68
N GLN A 57 11.54 10.44 8.75
CA GLN A 57 12.76 10.87 9.45
C GLN A 57 13.33 9.79 10.36
N SER A 58 12.53 8.81 10.75
CA SER A 58 12.94 7.70 11.61
C SER A 58 13.81 6.70 10.86
N LYS A 59 14.39 5.74 11.59
CA LYS A 59 15.10 4.60 11.01
C LYS A 59 14.17 3.48 10.52
N ASN A 60 12.85 3.63 10.68
CA ASN A 60 11.89 2.60 10.28
C ASN A 60 11.80 2.47 8.76
N HIS A 61 11.60 1.26 8.27
CA HIS A 61 11.18 1.02 6.89
C HIS A 61 9.72 1.44 6.71
N MET A 62 9.45 2.21 5.65
CA MET A 62 8.09 2.69 5.35
C MET A 62 7.45 1.78 4.31
N LEU A 63 6.41 1.04 4.72
CA LEU A 63 5.62 0.23 3.80
C LEU A 63 4.46 1.06 3.25
N MET A 64 4.46 1.22 1.95
CA MET A 64 3.46 2.00 1.23
C MET A 64 2.75 1.15 0.18
N PHE A 65 1.47 1.41 -0.02
CA PHE A 65 0.63 0.82 -1.07
C PHE A 65 0.19 1.94 -2.01
N PRO A 66 0.97 2.25 -3.06
CA PRO A 66 0.79 3.48 -3.84
C PRO A 66 -0.55 3.58 -4.55
N ALA A 67 -1.14 2.45 -4.96
CA ALA A 67 -2.49 2.41 -5.53
C ALA A 67 -3.55 2.93 -4.54
N GLY A 68 -3.35 2.70 -3.23
CA GLY A 68 -4.25 3.13 -2.17
C GLY A 68 -5.58 2.38 -2.07
N LEU A 69 -5.87 1.52 -3.03
CA LEU A 69 -6.99 0.59 -3.08
C LEU A 69 -6.51 -0.76 -3.63
N ASN A 70 -7.30 -1.79 -3.45
CA ASN A 70 -7.02 -3.10 -4.03
C ASN A 70 -7.10 -3.07 -5.55
N SER A 71 -6.37 -3.98 -6.20
CA SER A 71 -6.41 -4.21 -7.64
C SER A 71 -7.83 -4.41 -8.17
N ARG A 72 -8.02 -4.13 -9.43
CA ARG A 72 -9.32 -4.27 -10.12
C ARG A 72 -9.23 -5.30 -11.22
N LYS A 73 -10.30 -6.09 -11.39
CA LYS A 73 -10.45 -6.99 -12.52
C LYS A 73 -11.04 -6.22 -13.69
N ARG A 74 -10.33 -6.19 -14.82
CA ARG A 74 -10.75 -5.56 -16.07
C ARG A 74 -11.74 -6.45 -16.82
N ASP A 75 -12.33 -5.95 -17.89
CA ASP A 75 -13.31 -6.69 -18.70
C ASP A 75 -12.67 -7.84 -19.50
N ASP A 76 -11.38 -7.72 -19.81
CA ASP A 76 -10.58 -8.78 -20.42
C ASP A 76 -10.18 -9.89 -19.42
N GLY A 77 -10.59 -9.79 -18.16
CA GLY A 77 -10.29 -10.74 -17.09
C GLY A 77 -8.96 -10.52 -16.39
N THR A 78 -8.12 -9.59 -16.86
CA THR A 78 -6.84 -9.26 -16.22
C THR A 78 -7.04 -8.49 -14.92
N ILE A 79 -6.11 -8.66 -13.98
CA ILE A 79 -6.15 -7.99 -12.68
C ILE A 79 -4.96 -7.01 -12.63
N HIS A 80 -5.27 -5.75 -12.41
CA HIS A 80 -4.29 -4.67 -12.33
C HIS A 80 -4.56 -3.76 -11.14
N ASP A 81 -3.51 -3.16 -10.63
CA ASP A 81 -3.63 -2.08 -9.69
C ASP A 81 -4.27 -0.85 -10.33
N ILE A 82 -4.84 0.00 -9.50
CA ILE A 82 -5.19 1.37 -9.89
C ILE A 82 -3.88 2.15 -10.03
N PRO A 83 -3.76 3.09 -10.99
CA PRO A 83 -2.52 3.82 -11.21
C PRO A 83 -1.89 4.33 -9.92
N TRP A 84 -0.61 4.09 -9.77
CA TRP A 84 0.11 4.41 -8.55
C TRP A 84 0.24 5.91 -8.33
N LYS A 85 0.04 6.34 -7.10
CA LYS A 85 0.17 7.74 -6.70
C LYS A 85 1.63 8.10 -6.49
N LYS A 86 2.02 9.28 -6.96
CA LYS A 86 3.39 9.80 -6.91
C LYS A 86 3.96 10.06 -5.50
N THR A 87 3.17 9.91 -4.44
CA THR A 87 3.56 10.30 -3.08
C THR A 87 4.83 9.61 -2.61
N PHE A 88 5.01 8.31 -2.92
CA PHE A 88 6.21 7.57 -2.52
C PHE A 88 7.46 8.09 -3.24
N ILE A 89 7.37 8.50 -4.51
CA ILE A 89 8.48 9.13 -5.24
C ILE A 89 8.86 10.46 -4.59
N SER A 90 7.86 11.32 -4.33
CA SER A 90 8.12 12.62 -3.70
C SER A 90 8.78 12.46 -2.33
N LYS A 91 8.32 11.51 -1.53
CA LYS A 91 8.90 11.22 -0.20
C LYS A 91 10.27 10.55 -0.28
N SER A 92 10.51 9.70 -1.27
CA SER A 92 11.84 9.13 -1.54
C SER A 92 12.88 10.24 -1.76
N VAL A 93 12.58 11.18 -2.64
CA VAL A 93 13.48 12.31 -2.96
C VAL A 93 13.64 13.25 -1.75
N GLU A 94 12.53 13.61 -1.10
CA GLU A 94 12.51 14.55 0.05
C GLU A 94 13.35 14.04 1.22
N TYR A 95 13.28 12.73 1.52
CA TYR A 95 13.96 12.12 2.67
C TYR A 95 15.17 11.28 2.29
N GLN A 96 15.60 11.33 1.02
CA GLN A 96 16.76 10.60 0.49
C GLN A 96 16.72 9.11 0.82
N ARG A 97 15.56 8.48 0.56
CA ARG A 97 15.30 7.07 0.86
C ARG A 97 15.06 6.29 -0.42
N ASP A 98 15.80 5.21 -0.58
CA ASP A 98 15.64 4.30 -1.72
C ASP A 98 14.26 3.63 -1.72
N VAL A 99 13.78 3.29 -2.90
CA VAL A 99 12.52 2.58 -3.10
C VAL A 99 12.82 1.12 -3.43
N VAL A 100 12.21 0.20 -2.68
CA VAL A 100 12.26 -1.23 -2.97
C VAL A 100 10.88 -1.66 -3.45
N PRO A 101 10.70 -1.96 -4.77
CA PRO A 101 9.44 -2.47 -5.27
C PRO A 101 9.22 -3.90 -4.79
N ILE A 102 7.98 -4.19 -4.38
CA ILE A 102 7.59 -5.53 -3.91
C ILE A 102 6.33 -5.95 -4.65
N HIS A 103 6.41 -7.08 -5.33
CA HIS A 103 5.26 -7.71 -5.97
C HIS A 103 4.73 -8.85 -5.10
N PHE A 104 3.43 -8.83 -4.81
CA PHE A 104 2.73 -9.87 -4.09
C PHE A 104 1.85 -10.68 -5.05
N GLY A 105 2.24 -11.92 -5.32
CA GLY A 105 1.56 -12.82 -6.26
C GLY A 105 0.35 -13.49 -5.62
N GLY A 106 -0.74 -12.75 -5.43
CA GLY A 106 -2.00 -13.25 -4.90
C GLY A 106 -3.19 -12.54 -5.54
N GLN A 107 -4.35 -13.14 -5.40
CA GLN A 107 -5.61 -12.60 -5.93
C GLN A 107 -6.71 -12.74 -4.89
N ASN A 108 -7.63 -11.76 -4.89
CA ASN A 108 -8.87 -11.86 -4.15
C ASN A 108 -9.87 -12.76 -4.91
N SER A 109 -10.96 -13.13 -4.26
CA SER A 109 -11.99 -13.95 -4.88
C SER A 109 -12.75 -13.21 -5.99
N GLU A 110 -13.33 -13.95 -6.93
CA GLU A 110 -14.23 -13.39 -7.96
C GLU A 110 -15.38 -12.59 -7.36
N ARG A 111 -15.89 -13.05 -6.19
CA ARG A 111 -16.92 -12.32 -5.43
C ARG A 111 -16.43 -10.93 -5.03
N PHE A 112 -15.18 -10.83 -4.54
CA PHE A 112 -14.58 -9.56 -4.15
C PHE A 112 -14.51 -8.59 -5.34
N TYR A 113 -14.00 -9.05 -6.48
CA TYR A 113 -13.89 -8.20 -7.68
C TYR A 113 -15.26 -7.76 -8.22
N ARG A 114 -16.29 -8.63 -8.16
CA ARG A 114 -17.66 -8.23 -8.53
C ARG A 114 -18.21 -7.15 -7.60
N ILE A 115 -18.00 -7.28 -6.29
CA ILE A 115 -18.41 -6.26 -5.30
C ILE A 115 -17.65 -4.97 -5.53
N ALA A 116 -16.34 -5.02 -5.78
CA ALA A 116 -15.52 -3.84 -6.07
C ALA A 116 -16.04 -3.10 -7.31
N ARG A 117 -16.29 -3.82 -8.40
CA ARG A 117 -16.85 -3.26 -9.65
C ARG A 117 -18.22 -2.62 -9.43
N PHE A 118 -19.11 -3.29 -8.71
CA PHE A 118 -20.41 -2.74 -8.36
C PHE A 118 -20.28 -1.45 -7.54
N SER A 119 -19.41 -1.49 -6.53
CA SER A 119 -19.16 -0.37 -5.66
C SER A 119 -18.61 0.85 -6.43
N ASP A 120 -17.59 0.64 -7.28
CA ASP A 120 -16.98 1.70 -8.07
C ASP A 120 -17.99 2.36 -9.04
N LYS A 121 -18.98 1.60 -9.52
CA LYS A 121 -19.99 2.08 -10.48
C LYS A 121 -21.19 2.75 -9.83
N HIS A 122 -21.59 2.31 -8.64
CA HIS A 122 -22.90 2.66 -8.07
C HIS A 122 -22.85 3.33 -6.70
N LEU A 123 -21.70 3.29 -6.00
CA LEU A 123 -21.60 3.77 -4.62
C LEU A 123 -20.53 4.86 -4.48
N PRO A 124 -20.73 5.84 -3.58
CA PRO A 124 -19.73 6.88 -3.30
C PRO A 124 -18.59 6.39 -2.40
N PHE A 125 -18.60 5.13 -1.97
CA PHE A 125 -17.61 4.52 -1.09
C PHE A 125 -17.26 3.10 -1.57
N ASN A 126 -16.07 2.63 -1.21
CA ASN A 126 -15.59 1.30 -1.61
C ASN A 126 -16.12 0.21 -0.66
N LEU A 127 -17.27 -0.38 -1.01
CA LEU A 127 -17.90 -1.47 -0.25
C LEU A 127 -16.99 -2.72 -0.14
N ALA A 128 -16.16 -2.98 -1.15
CA ALA A 128 -15.28 -4.15 -1.16
C ALA A 128 -14.27 -4.14 0.01
N MET A 129 -13.92 -2.97 0.54
CA MET A 129 -13.03 -2.88 1.71
C MET A 129 -13.59 -3.59 2.95
N MET A 130 -14.92 -3.68 3.09
CA MET A 130 -15.54 -4.39 4.22
C MET A 130 -15.34 -5.90 4.15
N PHE A 131 -14.99 -6.44 2.98
CA PHE A 131 -14.75 -7.87 2.75
C PHE A 131 -13.26 -8.24 2.80
N LEU A 132 -12.35 -7.31 3.07
CA LEU A 132 -10.91 -7.59 3.12
C LEU A 132 -10.54 -8.61 4.19
N VAL A 133 -11.20 -8.56 5.35
CA VAL A 133 -10.97 -9.51 6.44
C VAL A 133 -11.43 -10.90 6.02
N ASP A 134 -12.60 -11.02 5.36
CA ASP A 134 -13.13 -12.29 4.81
C ASP A 134 -12.15 -12.86 3.76
N GLU A 135 -11.64 -12.03 2.85
CA GLU A 135 -10.64 -12.45 1.86
C GLU A 135 -9.33 -12.90 2.53
N MET A 136 -8.91 -12.24 3.60
CA MET A 136 -7.73 -12.65 4.37
C MET A 136 -7.92 -14.05 4.96
N TYR A 137 -9.06 -14.32 5.58
CA TYR A 137 -9.37 -15.65 6.15
C TYR A 137 -9.44 -16.74 5.10
N LYS A 138 -10.01 -16.47 3.92
CA LYS A 138 -10.04 -17.42 2.79
C LYS A 138 -8.66 -17.82 2.27
N ASN A 139 -7.68 -17.00 2.57
CA ASN A 139 -6.30 -17.21 2.14
C ASN A 139 -5.40 -17.84 3.22
N VAL A 140 -5.95 -18.14 4.40
CA VAL A 140 -5.21 -18.87 5.44
C VAL A 140 -4.83 -20.27 4.93
N GLY A 141 -3.56 -20.64 5.11
CA GLY A 141 -3.02 -21.91 4.64
C GLY A 141 -2.64 -21.96 3.16
N LYS A 142 -2.82 -20.88 2.41
CA LYS A 142 -2.34 -20.80 1.02
C LYS A 142 -0.89 -20.30 0.95
N HIS A 143 -0.21 -20.71 -0.11
CA HIS A 143 1.14 -20.24 -0.41
C HIS A 143 1.09 -19.04 -1.36
N PHE A 144 1.87 -18.01 -1.06
CA PHE A 144 2.00 -16.82 -1.89
C PHE A 144 3.46 -16.63 -2.32
N ARG A 145 3.62 -16.13 -3.54
CA ARG A 145 4.93 -15.70 -4.03
C ARG A 145 5.07 -14.20 -3.73
N ILE A 146 6.17 -13.84 -3.09
CA ILE A 146 6.56 -12.44 -2.91
C ILE A 146 7.87 -12.26 -3.67
N ALA A 147 7.89 -11.32 -4.61
CA ALA A 147 9.10 -10.93 -5.32
C ALA A 147 9.54 -9.55 -4.81
N ILE A 148 10.76 -9.48 -4.33
CA ILE A 148 11.38 -8.23 -3.85
C ILE A 148 12.37 -7.80 -4.93
N GLY A 149 12.13 -6.61 -5.50
CA GLY A 149 12.99 -6.03 -6.52
C GLY A 149 14.27 -5.44 -5.93
N LYS A 150 15.16 -5.04 -6.80
CA LYS A 150 16.37 -4.33 -6.39
C LYS A 150 16.02 -2.94 -5.87
N PRO A 151 16.73 -2.44 -4.83
CA PRO A 151 16.56 -1.06 -4.39
C PRO A 151 16.82 -0.09 -5.55
N ILE A 152 15.92 0.86 -5.74
CA ILE A 152 16.07 1.97 -6.68
C ILE A 152 16.57 3.17 -5.87
N PRO A 153 17.81 3.65 -6.10
CA PRO A 153 18.35 4.79 -5.40
C PRO A 153 17.48 6.03 -5.60
N TRP A 154 17.27 6.81 -4.55
CA TRP A 154 16.44 8.02 -4.61
C TRP A 154 16.94 9.03 -5.65
N GLN A 155 18.23 9.07 -5.94
CA GLN A 155 18.84 9.90 -6.97
C GLN A 155 18.38 9.57 -8.39
N THR A 156 17.85 8.36 -8.60
CA THR A 156 17.27 7.95 -9.89
C THR A 156 16.05 8.81 -10.25
N PHE A 157 15.31 9.29 -9.25
CA PHE A 157 14.11 10.11 -9.45
C PHE A 157 14.45 11.58 -9.65
N ASP A 158 15.12 11.87 -10.74
CA ASP A 158 15.58 13.20 -11.12
C ASP A 158 14.49 14.02 -11.84
N LYS A 159 14.89 15.17 -12.40
CA LYS A 159 13.99 16.09 -13.14
C LYS A 159 13.72 15.67 -14.59
N SER A 160 14.24 14.52 -15.06
CA SER A 160 14.00 14.01 -16.42
C SER A 160 12.57 13.55 -16.65
N LYS A 161 11.87 13.18 -15.56
CA LYS A 161 10.46 12.80 -15.55
C LYS A 161 9.73 13.48 -14.39
N THR A 162 8.44 13.62 -14.54
CA THR A 162 7.56 14.03 -13.43
C THR A 162 7.47 12.91 -12.39
N ALA A 163 7.14 13.26 -11.14
CA ALA A 163 6.95 12.25 -10.09
C ALA A 163 5.85 11.22 -10.43
N THR A 164 4.88 11.57 -11.28
CA THR A 164 3.84 10.66 -11.75
C THR A 164 4.40 9.67 -12.78
N GLU A 165 5.22 10.14 -13.71
CA GLU A 165 5.90 9.26 -14.70
C GLU A 165 6.88 8.33 -14.02
N TRP A 166 7.60 8.81 -12.99
CA TRP A 166 8.45 7.94 -12.16
C TRP A 166 7.64 6.90 -11.39
N ALA A 167 6.44 7.24 -10.88
CA ALA A 167 5.57 6.28 -10.21
C ALA A 167 5.13 5.17 -11.18
N GLN A 168 4.78 5.53 -12.42
CA GLN A 168 4.44 4.56 -13.46
C GLN A 168 5.63 3.67 -13.82
N TYR A 169 6.82 4.23 -13.96
CA TYR A 169 8.06 3.49 -14.23
C TYR A 169 8.38 2.43 -13.16
N VAL A 170 8.03 2.70 -11.89
CA VAL A 170 8.24 1.73 -10.80
C VAL A 170 7.12 0.69 -10.75
N GLU A 171 5.90 1.05 -11.21
CA GLU A 171 4.75 0.15 -11.30
C GLU A 171 4.92 -0.92 -12.40
N ASP A 172 5.48 -0.52 -13.56
CA ASP A 172 5.74 -1.38 -14.72
C ASP A 172 6.92 -2.36 -14.48
#